data_5b606f47f10e4c96f95c7036dee6c261
#
_entry.id   5b606f47f10e4c96f95c7036dee6c261
#
_cell.length_a   1.000
_cell.length_b   1.000
_cell.length_c   1.000
_cell.angle_alpha   90.00
_cell.angle_beta   90.00
_cell.angle_gamma   90.00
#
_symmetry.space_group_name_H-M   'P 1'
#
loop_
_entity.id
_entity.type
_entity.pdbx_description
1 polymer ?
#
loop_
_entity_poly.entity_id
_entity_poly.type
_entity_poly.pdbx_seq_one_letter_code
_entity_poly.pdbx_strand_id
1 'polypeptide(L)'
;MEVKKILKSILIVDSLYVKWRWREHKVSFGKDNPDKTFFVVRRATCKVGLFSYVMTNMGLVKYALDKGYIPVIDMQGNKNTYLEENEVGKKNAWEYYFEQPCGYSLEDISTSKNVILSSGVITEKNIYPGKEIVKDQRKCLDWRSFFSQYLKVQEIVYKEAEEQRGRLFGGEKVLGVLCRGTDYI
;
A
#
# COMPACT_ATOMS: atom_id res chain seq x y z
N MET A 1 36.82 -9.77 18.67
CA MET A 1 35.97 -8.70 19.26
C MET A 1 35.70 -7.54 18.30
N GLU A 2 36.63 -7.20 17.42
CA GLU A 2 36.51 -6.08 16.45
C GLU A 2 35.49 -6.32 15.32
N VAL A 3 35.45 -7.52 14.72
CA VAL A 3 34.52 -7.84 13.60
C VAL A 3 33.07 -7.62 13.99
N LYS A 4 32.65 -7.97 15.22
CA LYS A 4 31.28 -7.72 15.71
C LYS A 4 30.98 -6.22 15.89
N LYS A 5 31.98 -5.38 16.21
CA LYS A 5 31.80 -3.91 16.31
C LYS A 5 31.65 -3.29 14.92
N ILE A 6 32.45 -3.74 13.95
CA ILE A 6 32.36 -3.29 12.55
C ILE A 6 31.01 -3.68 11.95
N LEU A 7 30.56 -4.92 12.12
CA LEU A 7 29.24 -5.36 11.65
C LEU A 7 28.11 -4.55 12.28
N LYS A 8 28.16 -4.24 13.59
CA LYS A 8 27.17 -3.38 14.24
C LYS A 8 27.19 -1.95 13.70
N SER A 9 28.36 -1.38 13.42
CA SER A 9 28.46 -0.03 12.85
C SER A 9 27.89 0.02 11.42
N ILE A 10 28.14 -0.98 10.60
CA ILE A 10 27.57 -1.10 9.24
C ILE A 10 26.03 -1.18 9.32
N LEU A 11 25.49 -2.05 10.19
CA LEU A 11 24.04 -2.20 10.36
C LEU A 11 23.37 -0.89 10.87
N ILE A 12 24.07 -0.11 11.71
CA ILE A 12 23.56 1.18 12.17
C ILE A 12 23.53 2.20 11.02
N VAL A 13 24.59 2.25 10.21
CA VAL A 13 24.66 3.15 9.04
C VAL A 13 23.57 2.79 8.03
N ASP A 14 23.37 1.50 7.74
CA ASP A 14 22.31 1.04 6.84
C ASP A 14 20.91 1.41 7.38
N SER A 15 20.68 1.23 8.68
CA SER A 15 19.42 1.61 9.32
C SER A 15 19.16 3.12 9.25
N LEU A 16 20.19 3.94 9.48
CA LEU A 16 20.09 5.41 9.39
C LEU A 16 19.86 5.86 7.93
N TYR A 17 20.56 5.23 6.97
CA TYR A 17 20.36 5.50 5.54
C TYR A 17 18.93 5.16 5.10
N VAL A 18 18.42 3.99 5.49
CA VAL A 18 17.04 3.58 5.19
C VAL A 18 16.04 4.58 5.77
N LYS A 19 16.20 4.96 7.04
CA LYS A 19 15.33 5.96 7.68
C LYS A 19 15.40 7.32 6.97
N TRP A 20 16.59 7.76 6.60
CA TRP A 20 16.77 9.02 5.88
C TRP A 20 16.15 8.98 4.47
N ARG A 21 16.42 7.94 3.69
CA ARG A 21 15.90 7.74 2.33
C ARG A 21 14.38 7.65 2.30
N TRP A 22 13.81 6.98 3.28
CA TRP A 22 12.38 6.69 3.35
C TRP A 22 11.60 7.62 4.28
N ARG A 23 12.21 8.71 4.75
CA ARG A 23 11.48 9.69 5.56
C ARG A 23 10.38 10.37 4.76
N GLU A 24 9.34 10.81 5.47
CA GLU A 24 8.35 11.70 4.88
C GLU A 24 8.99 13.05 4.55
N HIS A 25 8.73 13.56 3.35
CA HIS A 25 9.18 14.89 2.95
C HIS A 25 8.35 15.43 1.79
N LYS A 26 8.35 16.77 1.66
CA LYS A 26 7.73 17.48 0.55
C LYS A 26 8.68 17.56 -0.64
N VAL A 27 8.11 17.42 -1.84
CA VAL A 27 8.79 17.60 -3.11
C VAL A 27 7.91 18.42 -4.05
N SER A 28 8.51 18.98 -5.10
CA SER A 28 7.80 19.59 -6.21
C SER A 28 8.36 19.00 -7.49
N PHE A 29 7.51 18.41 -8.31
CA PHE A 29 7.91 17.85 -9.61
C PHE A 29 7.70 18.84 -10.76
N GLY A 30 6.86 19.88 -10.54
CA GLY A 30 6.56 20.88 -11.54
C GLY A 30 5.72 22.02 -10.97
N LYS A 31 4.81 22.56 -11.80
CA LYS A 31 3.97 23.72 -11.45
C LYS A 31 2.47 23.40 -11.47
N ASP A 32 2.10 22.22 -11.91
CA ASP A 32 0.70 21.82 -12.07
C ASP A 32 0.03 21.60 -10.72
N ASN A 33 -1.29 21.66 -10.72
CA ASN A 33 -2.14 21.44 -9.54
C ASN A 33 -1.71 22.28 -8.31
N PRO A 34 -1.52 23.61 -8.41
CA PRO A 34 -0.97 24.42 -7.32
C PRO A 34 -1.90 24.49 -6.09
N ASP A 35 -3.19 24.24 -6.27
CA ASP A 35 -4.25 24.22 -5.27
C ASP A 35 -4.45 22.84 -4.62
N LYS A 36 -3.83 21.79 -5.14
CA LYS A 36 -3.91 20.41 -4.63
C LYS A 36 -2.63 20.02 -3.93
N THR A 37 -2.75 19.18 -2.90
CA THR A 37 -1.61 18.53 -2.25
C THR A 37 -1.76 17.03 -2.37
N PHE A 38 -0.87 16.39 -3.08
CA PHE A 38 -0.84 14.94 -3.24
C PHE A 38 -0.01 14.28 -2.13
N PHE A 39 -0.46 13.12 -1.66
CA PHE A 39 0.24 12.31 -0.68
C PHE A 39 0.56 10.94 -1.28
N VAL A 40 1.83 10.74 -1.63
CA VAL A 40 2.29 9.48 -2.25
C VAL A 40 2.53 8.45 -1.16
N VAL A 41 1.70 7.43 -1.12
CA VAL A 41 1.80 6.31 -0.19
C VAL A 41 2.86 5.34 -0.69
N ARG A 42 3.98 5.24 0.04
CA ARG A 42 5.14 4.40 -0.31
C ARG A 42 5.44 3.38 0.77
N ARG A 43 6.13 2.29 0.39
CA ARG A 43 6.61 1.29 1.34
C ARG A 43 8.00 0.77 0.97
N ALA A 44 8.91 0.76 1.96
CA ALA A 44 10.28 0.24 1.80
C ALA A 44 10.34 -1.30 1.86
N THR A 45 9.39 -1.94 2.57
CA THR A 45 9.35 -3.40 2.73
C THR A 45 8.89 -4.06 1.44
N CYS A 46 9.70 -4.97 0.89
CA CYS A 46 9.45 -5.57 -0.42
C CYS A 46 8.85 -6.99 -0.38
N LYS A 47 9.02 -7.73 0.71
CA LYS A 47 8.62 -9.14 0.82
C LYS A 47 7.44 -9.32 1.76
N VAL A 48 6.28 -8.83 1.38
CA VAL A 48 5.05 -8.97 2.17
C VAL A 48 3.87 -9.35 1.27
N GLY A 49 2.87 -10.01 1.84
CA GLY A 49 1.65 -10.40 1.11
C GLY A 49 0.79 -9.18 0.73
N LEU A 50 -0.03 -9.34 -0.32
CA LEU A 50 -0.87 -8.28 -0.89
C LEU A 50 -1.74 -7.58 0.18
N PHE A 51 -2.41 -8.34 1.03
CA PHE A 51 -3.26 -7.75 2.07
C PHE A 51 -2.47 -7.01 3.16
N SER A 52 -1.19 -7.32 3.36
CA SER A 52 -0.33 -6.49 4.21
C SER A 52 -0.06 -5.11 3.56
N TYR A 53 0.07 -5.05 2.22
CA TYR A 53 0.10 -3.77 1.49
C TYR A 53 -1.25 -3.06 1.60
N VAL A 54 -2.36 -3.76 1.33
CA VAL A 54 -3.70 -3.18 1.41
C VAL A 54 -3.92 -2.52 2.77
N MET A 55 -3.71 -3.24 3.87
CA MET A 55 -3.96 -2.74 5.22
C MET A 55 -3.13 -1.50 5.54
N THR A 56 -1.82 -1.52 5.27
CA THR A 56 -0.93 -0.39 5.56
C THR A 56 -1.15 0.79 4.63
N ASN A 57 -1.39 0.54 3.35
CA ASN A 57 -1.65 1.61 2.37
C ASN A 57 -2.97 2.30 2.68
N MET A 58 -4.04 1.55 2.93
CA MET A 58 -5.35 2.13 3.26
C MET A 58 -5.33 2.92 4.58
N GLY A 59 -4.49 2.54 5.54
CA GLY A 59 -4.26 3.36 6.72
C GLY A 59 -3.63 4.71 6.42
N LEU A 60 -2.65 4.76 5.51
CA LEU A 60 -2.04 6.01 5.05
C LEU A 60 -2.98 6.81 4.13
N VAL A 61 -3.81 6.12 3.32
CA VAL A 61 -4.88 6.77 2.55
C VAL A 61 -5.84 7.52 3.49
N LYS A 62 -6.29 6.84 4.56
CA LYS A 62 -7.14 7.48 5.58
C LYS A 62 -6.46 8.69 6.21
N TYR A 63 -5.21 8.55 6.64
CA TYR A 63 -4.43 9.66 7.19
C TYR A 63 -4.35 10.85 6.21
N ALA A 64 -4.08 10.59 4.92
CA ALA A 64 -3.99 11.63 3.91
C ALA A 64 -5.32 12.39 3.74
N LEU A 65 -6.43 11.65 3.63
CA LEU A 65 -7.77 12.23 3.49
C LEU A 65 -8.18 13.04 4.72
N ASP A 66 -7.87 12.58 5.92
CA ASP A 66 -8.13 13.31 7.18
C ASP A 66 -7.32 14.63 7.24
N LYS A 67 -6.24 14.76 6.46
CA LYS A 67 -5.46 16.00 6.30
C LYS A 67 -5.86 16.85 5.10
N GLY A 68 -6.87 16.45 4.34
CA GLY A 68 -7.28 17.12 3.10
C GLY A 68 -6.30 16.91 1.94
N TYR A 69 -5.45 15.89 1.99
CA TYR A 69 -4.54 15.53 0.91
C TYR A 69 -5.19 14.51 -0.03
N ILE A 70 -4.72 14.45 -1.26
CA ILE A 70 -5.14 13.49 -2.28
C ILE A 70 -4.15 12.32 -2.26
N PRO A 71 -4.53 11.12 -1.77
CA PRO A 71 -3.65 9.97 -1.73
C PRO A 71 -3.46 9.34 -3.10
N VAL A 72 -2.20 8.95 -3.40
CA VAL A 72 -1.82 8.15 -4.57
C VAL A 72 -0.90 7.04 -4.10
N ILE A 73 -1.21 5.79 -4.44
CA ILE A 73 -0.45 4.62 -3.96
C ILE A 73 0.65 4.27 -4.96
N ASP A 74 1.90 4.29 -4.47
CA ASP A 74 3.11 3.92 -5.21
C ASP A 74 3.61 2.52 -4.80
N MET A 75 3.33 1.53 -5.65
CA MET A 75 3.99 0.22 -5.67
C MET A 75 4.83 0.04 -6.93
N GLN A 76 5.24 1.13 -7.59
CA GLN A 76 6.06 1.17 -8.78
C GLN A 76 7.53 1.47 -8.45
N GLY A 77 7.76 2.47 -7.61
CA GLY A 77 9.09 3.05 -7.37
C GLY A 77 10.06 2.15 -6.61
N ASN A 78 9.63 1.00 -6.13
CA ASN A 78 10.44 0.09 -5.35
C ASN A 78 10.16 -1.37 -5.67
N LYS A 79 11.22 -2.21 -5.66
CA LYS A 79 11.09 -3.67 -5.83
C LYS A 79 10.11 -4.22 -4.80
N ASN A 80 9.18 -5.04 -5.27
CA ASN A 80 8.22 -5.76 -4.43
C ASN A 80 7.88 -7.12 -5.05
N THR A 81 7.15 -7.97 -4.31
CA THR A 81 6.83 -9.34 -4.71
C THR A 81 5.95 -9.41 -5.98
N TYR A 82 5.30 -8.31 -6.37
CA TYR A 82 4.29 -8.27 -7.44
C TYR A 82 4.79 -7.62 -8.72
N LEU A 83 6.07 -7.19 -8.75
CA LEU A 83 6.73 -6.65 -9.96
C LEU A 83 7.89 -7.52 -10.36
N GLU A 84 7.99 -7.80 -11.66
CA GLU A 84 9.20 -8.31 -12.25
C GLU A 84 10.32 -7.23 -12.17
N GLU A 85 11.57 -7.67 -12.20
CA GLU A 85 12.72 -6.75 -12.02
C GLU A 85 12.79 -5.66 -13.11
N ASN A 86 12.39 -6.01 -14.33
CA ASN A 86 12.33 -5.08 -15.49
C ASN A 86 11.12 -4.13 -15.47
N GLU A 87 10.16 -4.35 -14.58
CA GLU A 87 8.94 -3.54 -14.42
C GLU A 87 9.07 -2.47 -13.32
N VAL A 88 10.06 -2.62 -12.43
CA VAL A 88 10.33 -1.64 -11.37
C VAL A 88 10.59 -0.26 -11.98
N GLY A 89 9.89 0.75 -11.48
CA GLY A 89 9.93 2.11 -12.02
C GLY A 89 9.08 2.36 -13.27
N LYS A 90 8.39 1.32 -13.79
CA LYS A 90 7.59 1.43 -15.02
C LYS A 90 6.11 1.11 -14.82
N LYS A 91 5.80 0.14 -13.94
CA LYS A 91 4.43 -0.31 -13.69
C LYS A 91 4.11 -0.24 -12.21
N ASN A 92 2.90 0.16 -11.89
CA ASN A 92 2.43 0.20 -10.51
C ASN A 92 1.70 -1.09 -10.16
N ALA A 93 2.31 -1.95 -9.34
CA ALA A 93 1.73 -3.23 -8.96
C ALA A 93 0.40 -3.09 -8.19
N TRP A 94 0.12 -1.96 -7.57
CA TRP A 94 -1.19 -1.67 -6.99
C TRP A 94 -2.29 -1.75 -8.04
N GLU A 95 -2.05 -1.16 -9.20
CA GLU A 95 -3.00 -1.02 -10.29
C GLU A 95 -3.26 -2.34 -11.06
N TYR A 96 -2.53 -3.41 -10.76
CA TYR A 96 -2.89 -4.74 -11.24
C TYR A 96 -4.16 -5.29 -10.60
N TYR A 97 -4.46 -4.85 -9.37
CA TYR A 97 -5.56 -5.39 -8.57
C TYR A 97 -6.61 -4.36 -8.20
N PHE A 98 -6.20 -3.11 -7.98
CA PHE A 98 -7.05 -2.05 -7.42
C PHE A 98 -6.94 -0.75 -8.22
N GLU A 99 -8.02 0.01 -8.22
CA GLU A 99 -8.00 1.40 -8.69
C GLU A 99 -7.26 2.30 -7.69
N GLN A 100 -6.78 3.45 -8.15
CA GLN A 100 -6.25 4.49 -7.26
C GLN A 100 -7.39 5.10 -6.42
N PRO A 101 -7.19 5.35 -5.12
CA PRO A 101 -8.26 5.75 -4.19
C PRO A 101 -9.04 7.00 -4.60
N CYS A 102 -8.37 7.96 -5.26
CA CYS A 102 -8.96 9.23 -5.69
C CYS A 102 -8.86 9.47 -7.20
N GLY A 103 -8.57 8.43 -7.98
CA GLY A 103 -8.55 8.49 -9.44
C GLY A 103 -7.34 9.22 -10.04
N TYR A 104 -6.30 9.52 -9.26
CA TYR A 104 -5.03 10.07 -9.74
C TYR A 104 -3.95 8.99 -9.76
N SER A 105 -3.19 8.91 -10.85
CA SER A 105 -2.04 8.04 -11.01
C SER A 105 -0.73 8.72 -10.61
N LEU A 106 0.37 7.97 -10.59
CA LEU A 106 1.72 8.53 -10.43
C LEU A 106 2.11 9.44 -11.59
N GLU A 107 1.59 9.18 -12.79
CA GLU A 107 1.81 10.01 -13.97
C GLU A 107 1.14 11.38 -13.82
N ASP A 108 -0.11 11.41 -13.35
CA ASP A 108 -0.87 12.66 -13.13
C ASP A 108 -0.18 13.61 -12.15
N ILE A 109 0.61 13.07 -11.21
CA ILE A 109 1.32 13.89 -10.21
C ILE A 109 2.76 14.20 -10.59
N SER A 110 3.27 13.65 -11.69
CA SER A 110 4.67 13.78 -12.12
C SER A 110 5.11 15.20 -12.45
N THR A 111 4.17 16.13 -12.63
CA THR A 111 4.38 17.56 -12.88
C THR A 111 3.78 18.45 -11.80
N SER A 112 3.25 17.84 -10.72
CA SER A 112 2.54 18.58 -9.67
C SER A 112 3.47 19.34 -8.72
N LYS A 113 2.98 20.52 -8.29
CA LYS A 113 3.74 21.45 -7.44
C LYS A 113 3.86 20.94 -6.00
N ASN A 114 2.78 20.44 -5.42
CA ASN A 114 2.74 20.12 -4.00
C ASN A 114 2.55 18.61 -3.81
N VAL A 115 3.65 17.89 -3.57
CA VAL A 115 3.65 16.45 -3.36
C VAL A 115 4.35 16.14 -2.03
N ILE A 116 3.72 15.30 -1.22
CA ILE A 116 4.29 14.75 0.00
C ILE A 116 4.59 13.28 -0.26
N LEU A 117 5.84 12.90 -0.17
CA LEU A 117 6.22 11.49 -0.19
C LEU A 117 6.12 10.93 1.23
N SER A 118 5.26 9.94 1.46
CA SER A 118 5.07 9.35 2.79
C SER A 118 6.34 8.67 3.30
N SER A 119 6.41 8.44 4.61
CA SER A 119 7.42 7.51 5.14
C SER A 119 7.23 6.12 4.53
N GLY A 120 8.29 5.55 3.97
CA GLY A 120 8.26 4.16 3.48
C GLY A 120 8.41 3.12 4.58
N VAL A 121 8.76 3.54 5.80
CA VAL A 121 8.77 2.69 6.99
C VAL A 121 7.52 2.92 7.82
N ILE A 122 7.08 1.89 8.55
CA ILE A 122 5.90 2.01 9.43
C ILE A 122 6.17 3.04 10.52
N THR A 123 5.24 3.98 10.69
CA THR A 123 5.24 5.01 11.73
C THR A 123 3.89 5.02 12.44
N GLU A 124 3.73 5.85 13.45
CA GLU A 124 2.45 6.11 14.13
C GLU A 124 1.32 6.58 13.21
N LYS A 125 1.66 7.11 12.02
CA LYS A 125 0.70 7.51 10.98
C LYS A 125 0.07 6.31 10.26
N ASN A 126 0.67 5.14 10.35
CA ASN A 126 0.14 3.91 9.77
C ASN A 126 -1.01 3.38 10.64
N ILE A 127 -2.11 4.10 10.64
CA ILE A 127 -3.36 3.67 11.30
C ILE A 127 -3.95 2.56 10.44
N TYR A 128 -4.09 1.36 10.99
CA TYR A 128 -4.76 0.24 10.33
C TYR A 128 -5.65 -0.49 11.35
N PRO A 129 -6.70 -1.18 10.88
CA PRO A 129 -7.57 -1.91 11.79
C PRO A 129 -6.79 -3.00 12.54
N GLY A 130 -6.56 -2.78 13.82
CA GLY A 130 -5.91 -3.73 14.72
C GLY A 130 -6.90 -4.67 15.40
N LYS A 131 -6.40 -5.55 16.27
CA LYS A 131 -7.24 -6.55 16.99
C LYS A 131 -8.33 -5.91 17.85
N GLU A 132 -8.12 -4.69 18.34
CA GLU A 132 -9.09 -3.94 19.13
C GLU A 132 -10.34 -3.54 18.34
N ILE A 133 -10.22 -3.39 17.02
CA ILE A 133 -11.33 -3.01 16.14
C ILE A 133 -12.36 -4.15 16.04
N VAL A 134 -11.89 -5.39 16.03
CA VAL A 134 -12.79 -6.57 15.95
C VAL A 134 -13.76 -6.64 17.15
N LYS A 135 -13.38 -6.04 18.27
CA LYS A 135 -14.20 -5.97 19.50
C LYS A 135 -15.14 -4.75 19.54
N ASP A 136 -14.98 -3.81 18.60
CA ASP A 136 -15.77 -2.58 18.53
C ASP A 136 -16.54 -2.54 17.20
N GLN A 137 -17.82 -2.91 17.28
CA GLN A 137 -18.69 -2.99 16.09
C GLN A 137 -18.77 -1.66 15.33
N ARG A 138 -18.76 -0.52 16.02
CA ARG A 138 -18.82 0.80 15.37
C ARG A 138 -17.57 1.04 14.55
N LYS A 139 -16.40 0.81 15.12
CA LYS A 139 -15.12 0.94 14.40
C LYS A 139 -15.02 -0.05 13.22
N CYS A 140 -15.55 -1.27 13.36
CA CYS A 140 -15.63 -2.20 12.23
C CYS A 140 -16.48 -1.64 11.08
N LEU A 141 -17.63 -1.05 11.39
CA LEU A 141 -18.51 -0.46 10.38
C LEU A 141 -17.86 0.76 9.71
N ASP A 142 -17.18 1.61 10.47
CA ASP A 142 -16.46 2.77 9.94
C ASP A 142 -15.36 2.32 8.96
N TRP A 143 -14.55 1.33 9.33
CA TRP A 143 -13.52 0.79 8.45
C TRP A 143 -14.12 0.09 7.23
N ARG A 144 -15.20 -0.67 7.40
CA ARG A 144 -15.91 -1.30 6.28
C ARG A 144 -16.39 -0.25 5.28
N SER A 145 -17.03 0.82 5.75
CA SER A 145 -17.48 1.93 4.91
C SER A 145 -16.31 2.58 4.17
N PHE A 146 -15.22 2.85 4.88
CA PHE A 146 -14.00 3.41 4.30
C PHE A 146 -13.40 2.52 3.21
N PHE A 147 -13.25 1.23 3.46
CA PHE A 147 -12.75 0.28 2.46
C PHE A 147 -13.68 0.20 1.24
N SER A 148 -15.00 0.16 1.45
CA SER A 148 -15.96 0.12 0.35
C SER A 148 -15.90 1.37 -0.55
N GLN A 149 -15.53 2.51 0.02
CA GLN A 149 -15.42 3.76 -0.72
C GLN A 149 -14.11 3.89 -1.49
N TYR A 150 -12.98 3.52 -0.89
CA TYR A 150 -11.65 3.84 -1.39
C TYR A 150 -10.82 2.65 -1.88
N LEU A 151 -11.25 1.41 -1.63
CA LEU A 151 -10.60 0.20 -2.14
C LEU A 151 -11.49 -0.46 -3.18
N LYS A 152 -11.30 -0.10 -4.43
CA LYS A 152 -12.04 -0.67 -5.56
C LYS A 152 -11.16 -1.65 -6.30
N VAL A 153 -11.67 -2.85 -6.52
CA VAL A 153 -11.01 -3.87 -7.33
C VAL A 153 -11.12 -3.48 -8.81
N GLN A 154 -10.06 -3.67 -9.57
CA GLN A 154 -10.06 -3.47 -11.03
C GLN A 154 -11.16 -4.31 -11.68
N GLU A 155 -11.88 -3.74 -12.64
CA GLU A 155 -12.99 -4.40 -13.32
C GLU A 155 -12.57 -5.72 -13.98
N ILE A 156 -11.37 -5.75 -14.56
CA ILE A 156 -10.82 -6.96 -15.19
C ILE A 156 -10.63 -8.08 -14.17
N VAL A 157 -10.12 -7.78 -13.00
CA VAL A 157 -9.92 -8.75 -11.91
C VAL A 157 -11.25 -9.27 -11.39
N TYR A 158 -12.22 -8.37 -11.24
CA TYR A 158 -13.57 -8.74 -10.83
C TYR A 158 -14.25 -9.68 -11.83
N LYS A 159 -14.18 -9.36 -13.12
CA LYS A 159 -14.75 -10.21 -14.20
C LYS A 159 -14.10 -11.58 -14.22
N GLU A 160 -12.79 -11.65 -14.16
CA GLU A 160 -12.06 -12.91 -14.13
C GLU A 160 -12.45 -13.77 -12.92
N ALA A 161 -12.58 -13.15 -11.73
CA ALA A 161 -13.02 -13.86 -10.52
C ALA A 161 -14.45 -14.40 -10.66
N GLU A 162 -15.39 -13.64 -11.26
CA GLU A 162 -16.77 -14.07 -11.50
C GLU A 162 -16.85 -15.20 -12.54
N GLU A 163 -16.07 -15.12 -13.61
CA GLU A 163 -15.96 -16.19 -14.61
C GLU A 163 -15.45 -17.49 -13.98
N GLN A 164 -14.38 -17.40 -13.18
CA GLN A 164 -13.82 -18.54 -12.44
C GLN A 164 -14.84 -19.12 -11.45
N ARG A 165 -15.56 -18.25 -10.73
CA ARG A 165 -16.64 -18.67 -9.83
C ARG A 165 -17.74 -19.43 -10.56
N GLY A 166 -18.20 -18.90 -11.69
CA GLY A 166 -19.22 -19.56 -12.55
C GLY A 166 -18.75 -20.92 -13.07
N ARG A 167 -17.50 -20.99 -13.54
CA ARG A 167 -16.91 -22.23 -14.06
C ARG A 167 -16.72 -23.31 -13.00
N LEU A 168 -16.25 -22.93 -11.80
CA LEU A 168 -15.90 -23.89 -10.75
C LEU A 168 -17.10 -24.32 -9.92
N PHE A 169 -18.07 -23.45 -9.70
CA PHE A 169 -19.13 -23.68 -8.72
C PHE A 169 -20.54 -23.71 -9.28
N GLY A 170 -20.74 -23.27 -10.54
CA GLY A 170 -22.02 -23.42 -11.26
C GLY A 170 -23.26 -22.88 -10.54
N GLY A 171 -23.08 -21.97 -9.54
CA GLY A 171 -24.19 -21.47 -8.71
C GLY A 171 -24.50 -22.31 -7.47
N GLU A 172 -23.77 -23.38 -7.22
CA GLU A 172 -23.95 -24.23 -6.01
C GLU A 172 -23.47 -23.51 -4.73
N LYS A 173 -24.00 -23.98 -3.60
CA LYS A 173 -23.49 -23.55 -2.28
C LYS A 173 -22.16 -24.22 -2.00
N VAL A 174 -21.12 -23.42 -1.81
CA VAL A 174 -19.75 -23.91 -1.62
C VAL A 174 -19.23 -23.56 -0.24
N LEU A 175 -18.59 -24.53 0.41
CA LEU A 175 -17.81 -24.32 1.63
C LEU A 175 -16.31 -24.25 1.26
N GLY A 176 -15.73 -23.06 1.40
CA GLY A 176 -14.28 -22.89 1.26
C GLY A 176 -13.53 -23.24 2.54
N VAL A 177 -12.52 -24.09 2.44
CA VAL A 177 -11.63 -24.44 3.56
C VAL A 177 -10.22 -24.04 3.20
N LEU A 178 -9.61 -23.13 4.00
CA LEU A 178 -8.21 -22.76 3.87
C LEU A 178 -7.34 -23.65 4.75
N CYS A 179 -6.55 -24.52 4.12
CA CYS A 179 -5.54 -25.33 4.80
C CYS A 179 -4.16 -24.67 4.63
N ARG A 180 -3.60 -24.11 5.72
CA ARG A 180 -2.23 -23.56 5.73
C ARG A 180 -1.33 -24.52 6.52
N GLY A 181 -0.51 -25.29 5.79
CA GLY A 181 0.40 -26.27 6.41
C GLY A 181 1.63 -25.65 7.11
N THR A 182 1.92 -24.38 6.85
CA THR A 182 3.12 -23.70 7.37
C THR A 182 2.94 -23.06 8.75
N ASP A 183 1.73 -22.99 9.27
CA ASP A 183 1.45 -22.31 10.54
C ASP A 183 1.44 -23.27 11.75
N TYR A 184 1.79 -24.54 11.52
CA TYR A 184 1.77 -25.62 12.53
C TYR A 184 3.11 -26.36 12.67
N ILE A 185 4.23 -25.75 12.26
CA ILE A 185 5.57 -26.28 12.45
C ILE A 185 6.33 -25.42 13.46
#